data_84f878d664e66423ee2c92b2c40398c2
#
_entry.id   84f878d664e66423ee2c92b2c40398c2
#
_cell.length_a   1.000
_cell.length_b   1.000
_cell.length_c   1.000
_cell.angle_alpha   90.00
_cell.angle_beta   90.00
_cell.angle_gamma   90.00
#
_symmetry.space_group_name_H-M   'P 1'
#
loop_
_entity.id
_entity.type
_entity.pdbx_description
1 polymer ?
#
loop_
_entity_poly.entity_id
_entity_poly.type
_entity_poly.pdbx_seq_one_letter_code
_entity_poly.pdbx_strand_id
1 'polypeptide(L)' 'LALAXXXQWINELFESQPHIQRVGYTTWSGNHRMMKLGEKLGMTKEAQIRKVRFWEGTYYDSIKYGILREEWAQQK' A
#
# COMPACT_ATOMS: atom_id res chain seq x y z
N LEU A 1 4.72 4.33 -15.47
CA LEU A 1 3.96 5.12 -14.53
C LEU A 1 3.86 4.43 -13.19
N ALA A 2 3.33 5.14 -12.21
CA ALA A 2 3.35 4.66 -10.85
C ALA A 2 2.62 3.33 -10.68
N LEU A 3 1.50 3.18 -11.32
CA LEU A 3 0.74 1.95 -11.19
C LEU A 3 1.49 0.75 -11.76
N ALA A 4 2.09 0.92 -12.89
CA ALA A 4 2.90 -0.15 -13.50
C ALA A 4 4.08 -0.57 -12.63
N UNK A 5 4.50 0.30 -12.20
CA UNK A 5 5.63 0.04 -11.38
C UNK A 5 5.34 -0.63 -10.10
N UNK A 6 4.38 -0.39 -9.62
CA UNK A 6 3.96 -1.00 -8.49
C UNK A 6 3.55 -2.34 -8.71
N UNK A 7 3.00 -2.55 -9.63
CA UNK A 7 2.68 -3.81 -10.02
C UNK A 7 3.84 -4.67 -10.17
N GLN A 8 4.78 -4.19 -10.83
CA GLN A 8 6.03 -4.92 -11.01
C GLN A 8 6.75 -5.15 -9.68
N TRP A 9 6.74 -4.15 -8.85
CA TRP A 9 7.38 -4.26 -7.53
C TRP A 9 6.75 -5.39 -6.71
N ILE A 10 5.44 -5.44 -6.69
CA ILE A 10 4.76 -6.47 -5.92
C ILE A 10 5.04 -7.85 -6.51
N ASN A 11 4.99 -7.96 -7.82
CA ASN A 11 5.32 -9.23 -8.48
C ASN A 11 6.72 -9.69 -8.12
N GLU A 12 7.68 -8.78 -8.20
CA GLU A 12 9.07 -9.14 -7.93
C GLU A 12 9.26 -9.57 -6.48
N LEU A 13 8.60 -8.90 -5.55
CA LEU A 13 8.71 -9.28 -4.15
C LEU A 13 8.16 -10.67 -3.90
N PHE A 14 6.98 -10.96 -4.45
CA PHE A 14 6.38 -12.27 -4.24
C PHE A 14 7.17 -13.37 -4.93
N GLU A 15 7.74 -13.10 -6.11
CA GLU A 15 8.49 -14.12 -6.83
C GLU A 15 9.87 -14.36 -6.23
N SER A 16 10.55 -13.30 -5.79
CA SER A 16 11.90 -13.45 -5.26
C SER A 16 11.92 -13.94 -3.83
N GLN A 17 10.83 -13.82 -3.11
CA GLN A 17 10.75 -14.23 -1.71
C GLN A 17 9.52 -15.09 -1.50
N PRO A 18 9.63 -16.37 -1.87
CA PRO A 18 8.44 -17.24 -1.86
C PRO A 18 7.83 -17.48 -0.49
N HIS A 19 8.56 -17.17 0.58
CA HIS A 19 8.06 -17.43 1.93
C HIS A 19 7.24 -16.28 2.49
N ILE A 20 7.26 -15.09 1.88
CA ILE A 20 6.47 -13.98 2.43
C ILE A 20 5.01 -14.10 2.01
N GLN A 21 4.13 -13.67 2.90
CA GLN A 21 2.69 -13.81 2.69
C GLN A 21 1.99 -12.50 2.39
N ARG A 22 2.67 -11.37 2.60
CA ARG A 22 2.06 -10.08 2.33
C ARG A 22 3.09 -9.05 1.91
N VAL A 23 2.63 -8.06 1.18
CA VAL A 23 3.41 -6.88 0.81
C VAL A 23 2.57 -5.65 1.14
N GLY A 24 3.21 -4.63 1.67
CA GLY A 24 2.48 -3.44 2.01
C GLY A 24 3.36 -2.21 2.06
N TYR A 25 2.70 -1.08 2.28
CA TYR A 25 3.42 0.17 2.48
C TYR A 25 2.63 1.06 3.42
N THR A 26 3.32 2.09 3.90
CA THR A 26 2.71 3.08 4.79
C THR A 26 2.75 4.45 4.12
N THR A 27 1.64 5.16 4.19
CA THR A 27 1.58 6.53 3.73
C THR A 27 0.81 7.34 4.76
N TRP A 28 0.43 8.56 4.41
CA TRP A 28 -0.32 9.43 5.31
C TRP A 28 -1.53 10.00 4.58
N SER A 29 -2.51 10.43 5.36
CA SER A 29 -3.81 10.81 4.79
C SER A 29 -3.73 12.03 3.89
N GLY A 30 -2.63 12.77 3.95
CA GLY A 30 -2.44 13.91 3.04
C GLY A 30 -1.92 13.51 1.67
N ASN A 31 -1.53 12.27 1.50
CA ASN A 31 -0.97 11.81 0.23
C ASN A 31 -2.03 11.02 -0.53
N HIS A 32 -2.93 11.75 -1.18
CA HIS A 32 -4.05 11.11 -1.87
C HIS A 32 -3.59 10.24 -3.03
N ARG A 33 -2.48 10.61 -3.67
CA ARG A 33 -1.98 9.84 -4.80
C ARG A 33 -1.57 8.44 -4.37
N MET A 34 -0.86 8.33 -3.25
CA MET A 34 -0.46 7.02 -2.77
C MET A 34 -1.64 6.20 -2.28
N MET A 35 -2.64 6.84 -1.70
CA MET A 35 -3.82 6.12 -1.28
C MET A 35 -4.58 5.55 -2.48
N LYS A 36 -4.69 6.34 -3.54
CA LYS A 36 -5.35 5.85 -4.75
C LYS A 36 -4.55 4.74 -5.41
N LEU A 37 -3.21 4.84 -5.36
CA LEU A 37 -2.38 3.79 -5.92
C LEU A 37 -2.65 2.45 -5.24
N GLY A 38 -2.72 2.46 -3.92
CA GLY A 38 -3.03 1.23 -3.20
C GLY A 38 -4.36 0.64 -3.60
N GLU A 39 -5.37 1.50 -3.73
CA GLU A 39 -6.70 1.03 -4.12
C GLU A 39 -6.70 0.46 -5.52
N LYS A 40 -5.96 1.08 -6.45
CA LYS A 40 -5.90 0.56 -7.82
C LYS A 40 -5.14 -0.74 -7.92
N LEU A 41 -4.18 -0.94 -7.02
CA LEU A 41 -3.44 -2.21 -6.99
C LEU A 41 -4.25 -3.33 -6.33
N GLY A 42 -5.41 -3.01 -5.80
CA GLY A 42 -6.23 -4.02 -5.13
C GLY A 42 -5.82 -4.25 -3.69
N MET A 43 -5.04 -3.35 -3.13
CA MET A 43 -4.61 -3.47 -1.75
C MET A 43 -5.73 -3.08 -0.79
N THR A 44 -5.66 -3.61 0.42
CA THR A 44 -6.62 -3.31 1.47
C THR A 44 -6.04 -2.29 2.43
N LYS A 45 -6.85 -1.31 2.80
CA LYS A 45 -6.45 -0.40 3.86
C LYS A 45 -6.51 -1.15 5.19
N GLU A 46 -5.37 -1.48 5.73
CA GLU A 46 -5.27 -2.36 6.89
C GLU A 46 -5.29 -1.59 8.20
N ALA A 47 -4.85 -0.34 8.19
CA ALA A 47 -4.82 0.43 9.43
C ALA A 47 -4.90 1.91 9.12
N GLN A 48 -5.48 2.64 10.05
CA GLN A 48 -5.51 4.09 10.00
C GLN A 48 -5.32 4.59 11.43
N ILE A 49 -4.15 5.17 11.69
CA ILE A 49 -3.84 5.70 13.01
C ILE A 49 -4.05 7.20 12.95
N ARG A 50 -5.00 7.66 13.72
CA ARG A 50 -5.49 9.03 13.58
C ARG A 50 -4.59 10.03 14.27
N LYS A 51 -4.35 11.17 13.58
CA LYS A 51 -3.69 12.34 14.15
C LYS A 51 -2.31 12.03 14.72
N VAL A 52 -1.53 11.21 14.01
CA VAL A 52 -0.20 10.86 14.47
C VAL A 52 0.89 11.68 13.78
N ARG A 53 0.51 12.47 12.78
CA ARG A 53 1.49 13.26 12.04
C ARG A 53 1.01 14.71 11.97
N PHE A 54 1.87 15.63 12.38
CA PHE A 54 1.56 17.06 12.34
C PHE A 54 2.43 17.73 11.28
N TRP A 55 1.78 18.42 10.36
CA TRP A 55 2.53 19.07 9.30
C TRP A 55 1.78 20.30 8.81
N GLU A 56 2.48 21.43 8.78
CA GLU A 56 1.95 22.69 8.29
C GLU A 56 0.61 23.04 8.94
N GLY A 57 0.54 22.88 10.25
CA GLY A 57 -0.63 23.29 11.01
C GLY A 57 -1.80 22.34 10.98
N THR A 58 -1.64 21.18 10.38
CA THR A 58 -2.72 20.21 10.26
C THR A 58 -2.25 18.83 10.73
N TYR A 59 -3.13 18.14 11.43
CA TYR A 59 -2.87 16.75 11.80
C TYR A 59 -3.31 15.81 10.71
N TYR A 60 -2.51 14.79 10.49
CA TYR A 60 -2.79 13.77 9.48
C TYR A 60 -2.72 12.38 10.09
N ASP A 61 -3.37 11.45 9.42
CA ASP A 61 -3.39 10.05 9.85
C ASP A 61 -2.28 9.27 9.17
N SER A 62 -1.85 8.19 9.83
CA SER A 62 -0.97 7.20 9.21
C SER A 62 -1.84 6.11 8.59
N ILE A 63 -1.63 5.84 7.32
CA ILE A 63 -2.45 4.88 6.57
C ILE A 63 -1.57 3.74 6.09
N LYS A 64 -2.00 2.52 6.35
CA LYS A 64 -1.25 1.33 5.94
C LYS A 64 -2.08 0.53 4.95
N TYR A 65 -1.47 0.21 3.82
CA TYR A 65 -2.08 -0.64 2.80
C TYR A 65 -1.29 -1.92 2.66
N GLY A 66 -2.00 -3.02 2.42
CA GLY A 66 -1.33 -4.29 2.25
C GLY A 66 -2.12 -5.20 1.34
N ILE A 67 -1.43 -6.21 0.81
CA ILE A 67 -2.07 -7.22 -0.02
C ILE A 67 -1.43 -8.57 0.29
N LEU A 68 -2.27 -9.58 0.40
CA LEU A 68 -1.79 -10.94 0.66
C LEU A 68 -1.39 -11.61 -0.64
N ARG A 69 -0.48 -12.57 -0.54
CA ARG A 69 -0.01 -13.29 -1.72
C ARG A 69 -1.19 -13.93 -2.47
N GLU A 70 -2.11 -14.54 -1.75
CA GLU A 70 -3.25 -15.19 -2.40
C GLU A 70 -4.16 -14.18 -3.07
N GLU A 71 -4.29 -12.99 -2.50
CA GLU A 71 -5.09 -11.95 -3.13
C GLU A 71 -4.46 -11.47 -4.42
N TRP A 72 -3.15 -11.34 -4.41
CA TRP A 72 -2.44 -10.90 -5.60
C TRP A 72 -2.53 -11.93 -6.72
N ALA A 73 -2.43 -13.17 -6.37
CA ALA A 73 -2.53 -14.25 -7.36
C ALA A 73 -3.91 -14.26 -8.02
N GLN A 74 -4.95 -13.94 -7.27
CA GLN A 74 -6.30 -13.94 -7.83
C GLN A 74 -6.54 -12.79 -8.81
N GLN A 75 -5.75 -11.72 -8.70
CA GLN A 75 -5.91 -10.59 -9.59
C GLN A 75 -5.24 -10.79 -10.95
N LYS A 76 -4.32 -11.71 -11.06
CA LYS A 76 -3.58 -11.93 -12.30
C LYS A 76 -4.40 -12.63 -13.36
#